data_197e418b316a521bc8b346e8dccc12c2
#
_entry.id   197e418b316a521bc8b346e8dccc12c2
#
_cell.length_a   1.000
_cell.length_b   1.000
_cell.length_c   1.000
_cell.angle_alpha   90.00
_cell.angle_beta   90.00
_cell.angle_gamma   90.00
#
_symmetry.space_group_name_H-M   'P 1'
#
loop_
_entity.id
_entity.type
_entity.pdbx_description
1 polymer ?
#
loop_
_entity_poly.entity_id
_entity_poly.type
_entity_poly.pdbx_seq_one_letter_code
_entity_poly.pdbx_strand_id
1 'polypeptide(L)' 'MCQIDRELIAREVLRDIAMDDNRMVAERQRAIDALTLFQASALETLEHIARKTDLDILKERSKLYIQRIKSGAILNMASV' A
#
# COMPACT_ATOMS: atom_id res chain seq x y z
N MET A 1 20.88 13.04 -17.00
CA MET A 1 19.78 13.77 -16.46
C MET A 1 18.95 12.98 -15.47
N CYS A 2 18.67 13.53 -14.32
CA CYS A 2 17.88 12.82 -13.33
C CYS A 2 16.42 12.82 -13.68
N GLN A 3 15.84 11.65 -13.76
CA GLN A 3 14.40 11.56 -13.85
C GLN A 3 13.88 11.28 -12.45
N ILE A 4 12.90 12.05 -12.06
CA ILE A 4 12.26 11.83 -10.78
C ILE A 4 11.31 10.66 -10.96
N ASP A 5 11.48 9.63 -10.15
CA ASP A 5 10.56 8.51 -10.14
C ASP A 5 9.33 8.89 -9.34
N ARG A 6 8.32 9.39 -10.04
CA ARG A 6 7.09 9.86 -9.42
C ARG A 6 6.35 8.74 -8.71
N GLU A 7 6.42 7.54 -9.26
CA GLU A 7 5.77 6.39 -8.64
C GLU A 7 6.44 6.06 -7.31
N LEU A 8 7.76 6.09 -7.26
CA LEU A 8 8.48 5.84 -6.02
C LEU A 8 8.13 6.88 -4.97
N ILE A 9 8.10 8.16 -5.36
CA ILE A 9 7.74 9.23 -4.44
C ILE A 9 6.33 9.05 -3.92
N ALA A 10 5.39 8.72 -4.80
CA ALA A 10 4.00 8.51 -4.41
C ALA A 10 3.88 7.34 -3.42
N ARG A 11 4.59 6.25 -3.67
CA ARG A 11 4.57 5.11 -2.76
C ARG A 11 5.14 5.46 -1.39
N GLU A 12 6.21 6.26 -1.37
CA GLU A 12 6.81 6.68 -0.11
C GLU A 12 5.88 7.60 0.68
N VAL A 13 5.22 8.54 0.00
CA VAL A 13 4.25 9.42 0.65
C VAL A 13 3.11 8.61 1.24
N LEU A 14 2.58 7.67 0.48
CA LEU A 14 1.47 6.84 0.97
C LEU A 14 1.91 5.96 2.14
N ARG A 15 3.13 5.42 2.07
CA ARG A 15 3.67 4.66 3.20
C ARG A 15 3.76 5.52 4.45
N ASP A 16 4.26 6.75 4.30
CA ASP A 16 4.41 7.65 5.43
C ASP A 16 3.05 7.99 6.05
N ILE A 17 2.04 8.19 5.22
CA ILE A 17 0.69 8.43 5.72
C ILE A 17 0.16 7.20 6.46
N ALA A 18 0.35 6.02 5.89
CA ALA A 18 -0.13 4.78 6.50
C ALA A 18 0.54 4.51 7.85
N MET A 19 1.78 4.96 8.01
CA MET A 19 2.57 4.73 9.23
C MET A 19 2.52 5.89 10.22
N ASP A 20 1.80 6.95 9.90
CA ASP A 20 1.74 8.15 10.73
C ASP A 20 0.74 7.96 11.86
N ASP A 21 1.23 7.81 13.09
CA ASP A 21 0.40 7.60 14.27
C ASP A 21 -0.51 8.78 14.58
N ASN A 22 -0.20 9.94 14.05
CA ASN A 22 -0.99 11.16 14.30
C ASN A 22 -2.18 11.29 13.35
N ARG A 23 -2.28 10.43 12.37
CA ARG A 23 -3.41 10.46 11.45
C ARG A 23 -4.51 9.51 11.88
N MET A 24 -5.72 9.83 11.46
CA MET A 24 -6.87 8.96 11.74
C MET A 24 -6.70 7.64 11.02
N VAL A 25 -7.22 6.58 11.63
CA VAL A 25 -7.14 5.24 11.06
C VAL A 25 -7.74 5.19 9.65
N ALA A 26 -8.84 5.92 9.42
CA ALA A 26 -9.47 5.95 8.10
C ALA A 26 -8.53 6.52 7.04
N GLU A 27 -7.76 7.55 7.38
CA GLU A 27 -6.79 8.12 6.45
C GLU A 27 -5.67 7.13 6.16
N ARG A 28 -5.21 6.46 7.20
CA ARG A 28 -4.15 5.45 7.06
C ARG A 28 -4.61 4.29 6.19
N GLN A 29 -5.86 3.84 6.38
CA GLN A 29 -6.43 2.78 5.54
C GLN A 29 -6.52 3.21 4.08
N ARG A 30 -6.91 4.47 3.83
CA ARG A 30 -7.01 4.98 2.47
C ARG A 30 -5.65 5.01 1.78
N ALA A 31 -4.59 5.33 2.53
CA ALA A 31 -3.24 5.30 1.97
C ALA A 31 -2.86 3.88 1.54
N ILE A 32 -3.20 2.89 2.36
CA ILE A 32 -2.96 1.49 2.02
C ILE A 32 -3.75 1.09 0.78
N ASP A 33 -5.03 1.50 0.72
CA ASP A 33 -5.87 1.22 -0.44
C ASP A 33 -5.27 1.83 -1.71
N ALA A 34 -4.78 3.05 -1.62
CA ALA A 34 -4.20 3.74 -2.78
C ALA A 34 -2.94 3.04 -3.28
N LEU A 35 -2.18 2.40 -2.39
CA LEU A 35 -0.99 1.66 -2.79
C LEU A 35 -1.32 0.53 -3.75
N THR A 36 -2.52 -0.03 -3.70
CA THR A 36 -2.90 -1.12 -4.60
C THR A 36 -2.91 -0.68 -6.07
N LEU A 37 -3.00 0.62 -6.33
CA LEU A 37 -2.96 1.13 -7.70
C LEU A 37 -1.62 0.87 -8.38
N PHE A 38 -0.57 0.67 -7.61
CA PHE A 38 0.76 0.41 -8.15
C PHE A 38 1.02 -1.07 -8.38
N GLN A 39 0.07 -1.93 -8.04
CA GLN A 39 0.17 -3.38 -8.29
C GLN A 39 1.45 -3.95 -7.67
N ALA A 40 2.18 -4.76 -8.45
CA ALA A 40 3.37 -5.44 -7.94
C ALA A 40 4.42 -4.46 -7.39
N SER A 41 4.49 -3.24 -7.89
CA SER A 41 5.44 -2.25 -7.40
C SER A 41 5.20 -1.87 -5.94
N ALA A 42 3.97 -2.05 -5.45
CA ALA A 42 3.62 -1.71 -4.07
C ALA A 42 3.85 -2.86 -3.09
N LEU A 43 4.19 -4.05 -3.56
CA LEU A 43 4.31 -5.21 -2.67
C LEU A 43 5.30 -4.97 -1.53
N GLU A 44 6.46 -4.45 -1.85
CA GLU A 44 7.49 -4.21 -0.84
C GLU A 44 7.00 -3.20 0.19
N THR A 45 6.32 -2.14 -0.27
CA THR A 45 5.79 -1.12 0.62
C THR A 45 4.70 -1.69 1.53
N LEU A 46 3.80 -2.50 0.97
CA LEU A 46 2.75 -3.13 1.74
C LEU A 46 3.32 -4.12 2.76
N GLU A 47 4.35 -4.86 2.38
CA GLU A 47 5.03 -5.77 3.30
C GLU A 47 5.69 -5.01 4.45
N HIS A 48 6.28 -3.85 4.15
CA HIS A 48 6.86 -3.00 5.17
C HIS A 48 5.79 -2.55 6.17
N ILE A 49 4.65 -2.07 5.67
CA ILE A 49 3.56 -1.63 6.53
C ILE A 49 3.04 -2.79 7.38
N ALA A 50 2.86 -3.97 6.78
CA ALA A 50 2.36 -5.14 7.49
C ALA A 50 3.28 -5.55 8.64
N ARG A 51 4.59 -5.40 8.45
CA ARG A 51 5.56 -5.78 9.48
C ARG A 51 5.72 -4.73 10.57
N LYS A 52 5.57 -3.46 10.22
CA LYS A 52 5.94 -2.36 11.12
C LYS A 52 4.77 -1.71 11.82
N THR A 53 3.57 -1.84 11.29
CA THR A 53 2.42 -1.20 11.93
C THR A 53 2.08 -1.89 13.25
N ASP A 54 1.65 -1.08 14.22
CA ASP A 54 1.21 -1.58 15.51
C ASP A 54 -0.31 -1.78 15.57
N LEU A 55 -1.02 -1.44 14.49
CA LEU A 55 -2.47 -1.60 14.42
C LEU A 55 -2.82 -2.83 13.61
N ASP A 56 -3.53 -3.77 14.25
CA ASP A 56 -3.90 -5.02 13.60
C ASP A 56 -4.77 -4.81 12.38
N ILE A 57 -5.66 -3.81 12.42
CA ILE A 57 -6.55 -3.55 11.30
C ILE A 57 -5.76 -3.16 10.05
N LEU A 58 -4.69 -2.38 10.22
CA LEU A 58 -3.83 -1.99 9.10
C LEU A 58 -2.98 -3.15 8.63
N LYS A 59 -2.51 -3.96 9.57
CA LYS A 59 -1.72 -5.15 9.26
C LYS A 59 -2.53 -6.12 8.42
N GLU A 60 -3.74 -6.41 8.84
CA GLU A 60 -4.61 -7.35 8.11
C GLU A 60 -4.96 -6.82 6.72
N ARG A 61 -5.23 -5.53 6.62
CA ARG A 61 -5.56 -4.92 5.34
C ARG A 61 -4.37 -4.99 4.38
N SER A 62 -3.17 -4.72 4.88
CA SER A 62 -1.96 -4.81 4.05
C SER A 62 -1.72 -6.23 3.58
N LYS A 63 -1.87 -7.21 4.46
CA LYS A 63 -1.72 -8.62 4.10
C LYS A 63 -2.73 -9.06 3.05
N LEU A 64 -3.97 -8.61 3.19
CA LEU A 64 -5.01 -8.92 2.22
C LEU A 64 -4.64 -8.42 0.84
N TYR A 65 -4.18 -7.17 0.75
CA TYR A 65 -3.82 -6.60 -0.54
C TYR A 65 -2.57 -7.26 -1.13
N ILE A 66 -1.60 -7.60 -0.29
CA ILE A 66 -0.43 -8.35 -0.74
C ILE A 66 -0.87 -9.64 -1.41
N GLN A 67 -1.76 -10.37 -0.75
CA GLN A 67 -2.26 -11.62 -1.28
C GLN A 67 -2.99 -11.42 -2.61
N ARG A 68 -3.83 -10.40 -2.68
CA ARG A 68 -4.59 -10.12 -3.90
C ARG A 68 -3.69 -9.75 -5.07
N ILE A 69 -2.67 -8.94 -4.80
CA ILE A 69 -1.74 -8.55 -5.85
C ILE A 69 -0.97 -9.78 -6.35
N LYS A 70 -0.48 -10.60 -5.43
CA LYS A 70 0.27 -11.80 -5.79
C LYS A 70 -0.57 -12.80 -6.58
N SER A 71 -1.85 -12.90 -6.26
CA SER A 71 -2.75 -13.82 -6.94
C SER A 71 -3.31 -13.25 -8.26
N GLY A 72 -3.07 -11.96 -8.52
CA GLY A 72 -3.61 -11.31 -9.69
C GLY A 72 -5.08 -10.92 -9.58
N ALA A 73 -5.68 -11.05 -8.39
CA ALA A 73 -7.11 -10.79 -8.23
C ALA A 73 -7.47 -9.35 -8.59
N ILE A 74 -6.60 -8.39 -8.26
CA ILE A 74 -6.87 -6.99 -8.57
C ILE A 74 -6.86 -6.77 -10.07
N LEU A 75 -5.89 -7.36 -10.76
CA LEU A 75 -5.83 -7.27 -12.22
C LEU A 75 -7.03 -7.95 -12.87
N ASN A 76 -7.46 -9.08 -12.32
CA ASN A 76 -8.62 -9.80 -12.84
C ASN A 76 -9.89 -8.97 -12.71
N MET A 77 -10.02 -8.23 -11.64
CA MET A 77 -11.15 -7.33 -11.45
C MET A 77 -11.19 -6.25 -12.54
N ALA A 78 -10.02 -5.76 -12.91
CA ALA A 78 -9.92 -4.74 -13.94
C ALA A 78 -10.22 -5.28 -15.33
N SER A 79 -10.00 -6.55 -15.56
CA SER A 79 -10.15 -7.16 -16.88
C SER A 79 -11.55 -7.71 -17.14
N VAL A 80 -12.40 -7.70 -16.17
CA VAL A 80 -13.79 -8.21 -16.34
C VAL A 80 -14.77 -7.22 -17.02
#